data_de07fa7b817de46b32b2554226fbdb49
#
_entry.id   de07fa7b817de46b32b2554226fbdb49
#
_cell.length_a   1.000
_cell.length_b   1.000
_cell.length_c   1.000
_cell.angle_alpha   90.00
_cell.angle_beta   90.00
_cell.angle_gamma   90.00
#
_symmetry.space_group_name_H-M   'P 1'
#
loop_
_entity.id
_entity.type
_entity.pdbx_description
1 polymer ?
#
loop_
_entity_poly.entity_id
_entity_poly.type
_entity_poly.pdbx_seq_one_letter_code
_entity_poly.pdbx_strand_id
1 'polypeptide(L)'
;MSETTAIHPSVDKGVSPAAAGFAGGTLVCKCAQAPVKVTIKGQIAYDHACGCTKCWKPAGAVFSVVAVTSRDNLSVTENGDKLAIVDPSAAIQRYACKGCGVHMYGRIENTKHPFFGFDFIHPELFQEAGWAPPEFAAFVSSVIESGVAPDRMAGIRSRLKQLGLEPYDCLSPPLMDAIATHLAKASGALPA
;
A
#
# COMPACT_ATOMS: atom_id res chain seq x y z
N MET A 1 -23.37 4.42 -22.29
CA MET A 1 -23.05 4.70 -20.87
C MET A 1 -21.59 4.32 -20.68
N SER A 2 -20.72 5.27 -20.37
CA SER A 2 -19.30 5.00 -20.14
C SER A 2 -19.20 4.15 -18.87
N GLU A 3 -18.71 2.94 -19.00
CA GLU A 3 -18.45 2.03 -17.89
C GLU A 3 -17.45 2.72 -16.94
N THR A 4 -17.88 2.98 -15.71
CA THR A 4 -17.03 3.65 -14.71
C THR A 4 -15.84 2.74 -14.42
N THR A 5 -14.63 3.16 -14.73
CA THR A 5 -13.43 2.37 -14.48
C THR A 5 -13.27 2.15 -12.98
N ALA A 6 -13.34 0.90 -12.54
CA ALA A 6 -13.07 0.52 -11.16
C ALA A 6 -11.58 0.77 -10.84
N ILE A 7 -11.32 1.51 -9.78
CA ILE A 7 -9.97 1.76 -9.26
C ILE A 7 -9.64 0.70 -8.22
N HIS A 8 -10.39 0.69 -7.12
CA HIS A 8 -10.27 -0.28 -6.04
C HIS A 8 -11.54 -0.27 -5.16
N PRO A 9 -12.03 -1.43 -4.69
CA PRO A 9 -13.28 -1.50 -3.92
C PRO A 9 -13.35 -0.57 -2.69
N SER A 10 -12.21 -0.32 -2.03
CA SER A 10 -12.17 0.56 -0.84
C SER A 10 -12.25 2.05 -1.14
N VAL A 11 -12.08 2.47 -2.40
CA VAL A 11 -12.09 3.89 -2.79
C VAL A 11 -13.13 4.25 -3.83
N ASP A 12 -13.68 3.28 -4.56
CA ASP A 12 -14.61 3.53 -5.67
C ASP A 12 -15.92 4.21 -5.25
N LYS A 13 -16.31 4.05 -3.98
CA LYS A 13 -17.50 4.70 -3.38
C LYS A 13 -17.17 6.01 -2.67
N GLY A 14 -15.95 6.50 -2.82
CA GLY A 14 -15.41 7.63 -2.09
C GLY A 14 -14.44 7.21 -0.99
N VAL A 15 -13.63 8.15 -0.55
CA VAL A 15 -12.59 7.94 0.47
C VAL A 15 -13.15 8.41 1.82
N SER A 16 -13.17 7.53 2.82
CA SER A 16 -13.61 7.88 4.17
C SER A 16 -12.48 8.58 4.93
N PRO A 17 -12.77 9.65 5.70
CA PRO A 17 -11.75 10.33 6.50
C PRO A 17 -11.22 9.42 7.60
N ALA A 18 -9.97 9.68 8.03
CA ALA A 18 -9.39 9.01 9.19
C ALA A 18 -10.22 9.29 10.46
N ALA A 19 -10.38 8.29 11.31
CA ALA A 19 -10.96 8.50 12.63
C ALA A 19 -9.95 9.16 13.57
N ALA A 20 -10.38 10.18 14.29
CA ALA A 20 -9.57 10.76 15.36
C ALA A 20 -9.28 9.68 16.42
N GLY A 21 -7.99 9.50 16.75
CA GLY A 21 -7.58 8.53 17.77
C GLY A 21 -7.50 7.07 17.29
N PHE A 22 -7.47 6.79 15.97
CA PHE A 22 -7.18 5.44 15.48
C PHE A 22 -5.81 4.98 16.02
N ALA A 23 -5.86 3.96 16.86
CA ALA A 23 -4.67 3.47 17.59
C ALA A 23 -3.98 2.29 16.90
N GLY A 24 -4.37 1.97 15.67
CA GLY A 24 -3.96 0.77 14.96
C GLY A 24 -5.05 -0.30 14.95
N GLY A 25 -4.73 -1.47 14.42
CA GLY A 25 -5.70 -2.55 14.26
C GLY A 25 -5.04 -3.84 13.78
N THR A 26 -5.88 -4.78 13.36
CA THR A 26 -5.45 -6.10 12.92
C THR A 26 -5.76 -6.32 11.44
N LEU A 27 -4.73 -6.50 10.63
CA LEU A 27 -4.85 -6.96 9.25
C LEU A 27 -5.14 -8.47 9.26
N VAL A 28 -6.08 -8.89 8.45
CA VAL A 28 -6.50 -10.30 8.36
C VAL A 28 -6.51 -10.76 6.91
N CYS A 29 -5.87 -11.88 6.62
CA CYS A 29 -5.91 -12.47 5.28
C CYS A 29 -7.31 -13.03 4.95
N LYS A 30 -7.53 -13.41 3.71
CA LYS A 30 -8.87 -13.87 3.22
C LYS A 30 -9.14 -15.37 3.42
N CYS A 31 -8.33 -16.07 4.21
CA CYS A 31 -8.61 -17.48 4.54
C CYS A 31 -9.82 -17.57 5.49
N ALA A 32 -10.79 -18.44 5.17
CA ALA A 32 -11.96 -18.67 6.03
C ALA A 32 -11.58 -19.36 7.35
N GLN A 33 -10.54 -20.21 7.33
CA GLN A 33 -10.05 -20.94 8.50
C GLN A 33 -8.61 -20.57 8.80
N ALA A 34 -8.30 -20.37 10.09
CA ALA A 34 -6.99 -20.01 10.58
C ALA A 34 -6.32 -18.90 9.75
N PRO A 35 -6.93 -17.71 9.62
CA PRO A 35 -6.36 -16.61 8.85
C PRO A 35 -5.05 -16.13 9.47
N VAL A 36 -4.12 -15.67 8.62
CA VAL A 36 -2.95 -14.93 9.09
C VAL A 36 -3.43 -13.59 9.65
N LYS A 37 -2.95 -13.23 10.85
CA LYS A 37 -3.19 -11.93 11.46
C LYS A 37 -1.90 -11.18 11.71
N VAL A 38 -1.94 -9.90 11.39
CA VAL A 38 -0.83 -8.95 11.59
C VAL A 38 -1.37 -7.73 12.31
N THR A 39 -0.87 -7.47 13.50
CA THR A 39 -1.26 -6.30 14.30
C THR A 39 -0.36 -5.12 13.96
N ILE A 40 -0.98 -3.97 13.74
CA ILE A 40 -0.33 -2.67 13.52
C ILE A 40 -0.67 -1.77 14.70
N LYS A 41 0.33 -1.13 15.30
CA LYS A 41 0.17 -0.12 16.35
C LYS A 41 0.20 1.28 15.75
N GLY A 42 -0.70 2.14 16.19
CA GLY A 42 -0.79 3.54 15.74
C GLY A 42 -1.38 3.72 14.34
N GLN A 43 -1.43 4.97 13.92
CA GLN A 43 -1.93 5.33 12.59
C GLN A 43 -0.90 4.99 11.50
N ILE A 44 -1.39 4.72 10.31
CA ILE A 44 -0.60 4.53 9.09
C ILE A 44 -0.37 5.86 8.38
N ALA A 45 0.60 5.92 7.48
CA ALA A 45 0.97 7.12 6.74
C ALA A 45 1.13 6.86 5.24
N TYR A 46 1.11 7.92 4.45
CA TYR A 46 1.35 7.90 3.00
C TYR A 46 0.53 6.84 2.27
N ASP A 47 -0.72 6.62 2.70
CA ASP A 47 -1.61 5.71 2.01
C ASP A 47 -1.88 6.21 0.60
N HIS A 48 -1.84 5.31 -0.37
CA HIS A 48 -2.00 5.66 -1.78
C HIS A 48 -2.56 4.51 -2.63
N ALA A 49 -3.24 4.87 -3.70
CA ALA A 49 -3.58 3.94 -4.76
C ALA A 49 -2.34 3.65 -5.61
N CYS A 50 -1.83 2.43 -5.60
CA CYS A 50 -0.60 2.03 -6.28
C CYS A 50 -0.88 1.24 -7.55
N GLY A 51 -0.45 1.77 -8.71
CA GLY A 51 -0.59 1.13 -10.01
C GLY A 51 0.48 0.07 -10.33
N CYS A 52 1.54 -0.07 -9.50
CA CYS A 52 2.66 -0.95 -9.82
C CYS A 52 2.23 -2.43 -9.93
N THR A 53 2.97 -3.22 -10.72
CA THR A 53 2.69 -4.64 -10.97
C THR A 53 3.03 -5.55 -9.79
N LYS A 54 3.78 -5.06 -8.81
CA LYS A 54 4.30 -5.87 -7.69
C LYS A 54 3.37 -5.91 -6.48
N CYS A 55 2.48 -4.92 -6.32
CA CYS A 55 1.55 -4.87 -5.20
C CYS A 55 0.34 -5.77 -5.45
N TRP A 56 -0.11 -6.44 -4.38
CA TRP A 56 -1.32 -7.24 -4.44
C TRP A 56 -2.54 -6.36 -4.73
N LYS A 57 -3.45 -6.89 -5.53
CA LYS A 57 -4.71 -6.24 -5.86
C LYS A 57 -5.87 -7.22 -5.63
N PRO A 58 -6.97 -6.81 -5.02
CA PRO A 58 -8.16 -7.64 -4.97
C PRO A 58 -8.75 -7.84 -6.37
N ALA A 59 -9.56 -8.89 -6.53
CA ALA A 59 -10.20 -9.18 -7.81
C ALA A 59 -10.99 -7.98 -8.34
N GLY A 60 -10.78 -7.64 -9.60
CA GLY A 60 -11.41 -6.50 -10.28
C GLY A 60 -10.77 -5.14 -10.02
N ALA A 61 -9.80 -5.02 -9.12
CA ALA A 61 -9.08 -3.76 -8.89
C ALA A 61 -7.98 -3.54 -9.93
N VAL A 62 -7.87 -2.30 -10.41
CA VAL A 62 -6.78 -1.85 -11.29
C VAL A 62 -5.58 -1.38 -10.47
N PHE A 63 -5.84 -0.79 -9.30
CA PHE A 63 -4.83 -0.34 -8.33
C PHE A 63 -4.87 -1.21 -7.08
N SER A 64 -3.77 -1.28 -6.33
CA SER A 64 -3.77 -1.67 -4.92
C SER A 64 -3.90 -0.43 -4.04
N VAL A 65 -4.26 -0.61 -2.77
CA VAL A 65 -4.14 0.42 -1.75
C VAL A 65 -2.97 0.04 -0.86
N VAL A 66 -2.03 0.95 -0.65
CA VAL A 66 -0.78 0.68 0.07
C VAL A 66 -0.45 1.84 1.00
N ALA A 67 -0.23 1.52 2.26
CA ALA A 67 0.21 2.49 3.27
C ALA A 67 1.54 2.08 3.88
N VAL A 68 2.16 3.03 4.58
CA VAL A 68 3.44 2.88 5.28
C VAL A 68 3.22 2.85 6.78
N THR A 69 3.92 1.96 7.48
CA THR A 69 4.02 1.94 8.94
C THR A 69 5.48 1.73 9.36
N SER A 70 5.84 2.11 10.59
CA SER A 70 7.13 1.72 11.15
C SER A 70 7.20 0.21 11.31
N ARG A 71 8.36 -0.39 11.03
CA ARG A 71 8.63 -1.81 11.29
C ARG A 71 8.36 -2.20 12.75
N ASP A 72 8.64 -1.31 13.70
CA ASP A 72 8.46 -1.55 15.13
C ASP A 72 6.97 -1.61 15.53
N ASN A 73 6.10 -1.08 14.68
CA ASN A 73 4.66 -1.09 14.89
C ASN A 73 3.97 -2.36 14.36
N LEU A 74 4.68 -3.19 13.58
CA LEU A 74 4.11 -4.37 12.94
C LEU A 74 4.52 -5.66 13.66
N SER A 75 3.53 -6.48 14.00
CA SER A 75 3.75 -7.80 14.61
C SER A 75 2.85 -8.85 13.95
N VAL A 76 3.42 -9.97 13.52
CA VAL A 76 2.65 -11.15 13.08
C VAL A 76 2.16 -11.86 14.35
N THR A 77 0.84 -11.91 14.53
CA THR A 77 0.23 -12.39 15.78
C THR A 77 -0.40 -13.77 15.68
N GLU A 78 -0.87 -14.18 14.49
CA GLU A 78 -1.44 -15.51 14.28
C GLU A 78 -1.05 -16.09 12.93
N ASN A 79 -0.81 -17.41 12.89
CA ASN A 79 -0.59 -18.22 11.69
C ASN A 79 0.54 -17.71 10.77
N GLY A 80 1.60 -17.15 11.35
CA GLY A 80 2.75 -16.63 10.61
C GLY A 80 3.50 -17.68 9.79
N ASP A 81 3.40 -18.95 10.14
CA ASP A 81 3.91 -20.08 9.37
C ASP A 81 3.31 -20.22 7.96
N LYS A 82 2.14 -19.61 7.75
CA LYS A 82 1.50 -19.52 6.41
C LYS A 82 2.07 -18.40 5.54
N LEU A 83 2.94 -17.54 6.05
CA LEU A 83 3.57 -16.50 5.24
C LEU A 83 4.72 -17.06 4.41
N ALA A 84 4.82 -16.58 3.18
CA ALA A 84 5.96 -16.82 2.31
C ALA A 84 6.33 -15.53 1.56
N ILE A 85 7.63 -15.37 1.28
CA ILE A 85 8.12 -14.26 0.45
C ILE A 85 7.78 -14.57 -1.02
N VAL A 86 7.11 -13.61 -1.68
CA VAL A 86 6.68 -13.76 -3.08
C VAL A 86 7.88 -13.77 -4.04
N ASP A 87 8.81 -12.87 -3.83
CA ASP A 87 10.03 -12.73 -4.63
C ASP A 87 11.20 -12.35 -3.70
N PRO A 88 12.06 -13.30 -3.35
CA PRO A 88 13.22 -13.04 -2.48
C PRO A 88 14.25 -12.09 -3.09
N SER A 89 14.25 -11.92 -4.41
CA SER A 89 15.19 -11.00 -5.11
C SER A 89 14.70 -9.55 -5.12
N ALA A 90 13.42 -9.31 -4.82
CA ALA A 90 12.86 -7.98 -4.79
C ALA A 90 13.40 -7.14 -3.61
N ALA A 91 13.65 -5.85 -3.86
CA ALA A 91 14.07 -4.93 -2.80
C ALA A 91 13.04 -4.85 -1.66
N ILE A 92 11.75 -4.83 -1.99
CA ILE A 92 10.65 -4.95 -1.04
C ILE A 92 10.19 -6.42 -1.04
N GLN A 93 10.54 -7.17 -0.03
CA GLN A 93 10.10 -8.54 0.15
C GLN A 93 8.67 -8.57 0.65
N ARG A 94 7.76 -9.06 -0.18
CA ARG A 94 6.32 -9.13 0.11
C ARG A 94 5.99 -10.48 0.72
N TYR A 95 5.45 -10.45 1.93
CA TYR A 95 5.02 -11.61 2.69
C TYR A 95 3.56 -11.90 2.40
N ALA A 96 3.30 -12.95 1.64
CA ALA A 96 1.96 -13.36 1.22
C ALA A 96 1.49 -14.60 1.98
N CYS A 97 0.18 -14.67 2.25
CA CYS A 97 -0.43 -15.88 2.79
C CYS A 97 -0.46 -16.98 1.71
N LYS A 98 0.17 -18.12 1.98
CA LYS A 98 0.20 -19.29 1.08
C LYS A 98 -1.20 -19.84 0.74
N GLY A 99 -2.18 -19.63 1.63
CA GLY A 99 -3.53 -20.16 1.43
C GLY A 99 -4.42 -19.32 0.52
N CYS A 100 -4.30 -17.99 0.54
CA CYS A 100 -5.18 -17.10 -0.23
C CYS A 100 -4.43 -16.08 -1.12
N GLY A 101 -3.09 -16.07 -1.11
CA GLY A 101 -2.28 -15.20 -1.95
C GLY A 101 -2.27 -13.72 -1.54
N VAL A 102 -2.99 -13.33 -0.49
CA VAL A 102 -3.02 -11.94 -0.03
C VAL A 102 -1.67 -11.55 0.54
N HIS A 103 -1.11 -10.42 0.10
CA HIS A 103 0.09 -9.86 0.71
C HIS A 103 -0.26 -9.19 2.04
N MET A 104 0.30 -9.67 3.12
CA MET A 104 0.04 -9.15 4.46
C MET A 104 0.89 -7.91 4.76
N TYR A 105 2.15 -7.91 4.32
CA TYR A 105 3.05 -6.76 4.38
C TYR A 105 4.22 -6.92 3.43
N GLY A 106 4.87 -5.80 3.12
CA GLY A 106 6.14 -5.74 2.41
C GLY A 106 7.22 -5.16 3.31
N ARG A 107 8.43 -5.70 3.27
CA ARG A 107 9.56 -5.31 4.13
C ARG A 107 10.85 -5.21 3.37
N ILE A 108 11.70 -4.27 3.75
CA ILE A 108 13.04 -4.11 3.19
C ILE A 108 14.06 -4.53 4.24
N GLU A 109 14.87 -5.54 3.92
CA GLU A 109 15.91 -6.06 4.80
C GLU A 109 17.27 -5.40 4.56
N ASN A 110 17.50 -4.79 3.41
CA ASN A 110 18.72 -4.06 3.13
C ASN A 110 18.80 -2.77 3.95
N THR A 111 19.67 -2.74 4.96
CA THR A 111 19.87 -1.61 5.87
C THR A 111 20.33 -0.32 5.19
N LYS A 112 20.87 -0.40 3.97
CA LYS A 112 21.29 0.76 3.16
C LYS A 112 20.17 1.31 2.28
N HIS A 113 19.02 0.65 2.24
CA HIS A 113 17.90 1.10 1.42
C HIS A 113 17.18 2.30 2.10
N PRO A 114 16.76 3.34 1.34
CA PRO A 114 16.12 4.53 1.91
C PRO A 114 14.83 4.26 2.70
N PHE A 115 14.17 3.14 2.44
CA PHE A 115 12.94 2.73 3.16
C PHE A 115 13.20 1.68 4.24
N PHE A 116 14.46 1.41 4.60
CA PHE A 116 14.73 0.51 5.71
C PHE A 116 14.11 1.06 7.00
N GLY A 117 13.48 0.16 7.77
CA GLY A 117 12.74 0.56 8.98
C GLY A 117 11.24 0.79 8.77
N PHE A 118 10.79 0.77 7.51
CA PHE A 118 9.37 0.83 7.18
C PHE A 118 8.84 -0.49 6.63
N ASP A 119 7.59 -0.77 6.94
CA ASP A 119 6.80 -1.82 6.33
C ASP A 119 5.65 -1.22 5.50
N PHE A 120 5.28 -1.91 4.43
CA PHE A 120 4.21 -1.54 3.50
C PHE A 120 3.05 -2.50 3.68
N ILE A 121 1.87 -1.98 3.91
CA ILE A 121 0.68 -2.78 4.22
C ILE A 121 -0.49 -2.43 3.29
N HIS A 122 -1.50 -3.29 3.27
CA HIS A 122 -2.77 -3.07 2.58
C HIS A 122 -3.86 -2.74 3.60
N PRO A 123 -4.22 -1.44 3.79
CA PRO A 123 -5.13 -1.00 4.86
C PRO A 123 -6.53 -1.58 4.79
N GLU A 124 -6.99 -1.94 3.59
CA GLU A 124 -8.29 -2.58 3.40
C GLU A 124 -8.41 -3.98 4.04
N LEU A 125 -7.30 -4.51 4.55
CA LEU A 125 -7.27 -5.77 5.32
C LEU A 125 -7.49 -5.57 6.82
N PHE A 126 -7.55 -4.33 7.32
CA PHE A 126 -7.91 -4.07 8.70
C PHE A 126 -9.32 -4.56 9.01
N GLN A 127 -9.48 -5.17 10.17
CA GLN A 127 -10.80 -5.46 10.74
C GLN A 127 -11.46 -4.19 11.28
N GLU A 128 -10.66 -3.25 11.76
CA GLU A 128 -11.09 -1.99 12.34
C GLU A 128 -11.18 -0.90 11.24
N ALA A 129 -12.15 -0.02 11.37
CA ALA A 129 -12.29 1.17 10.55
C ALA A 129 -11.56 2.36 11.16
N GLY A 130 -11.24 3.37 10.36
CA GLY A 130 -10.67 4.64 10.83
C GLY A 130 -9.20 4.84 10.52
N TRP A 131 -8.58 3.94 9.74
CA TRP A 131 -7.23 4.13 9.18
C TRP A 131 -7.20 5.35 8.23
N ALA A 132 -6.01 5.95 8.09
CA ALA A 132 -5.80 7.09 7.20
C ALA A 132 -6.07 6.69 5.75
N PRO A 133 -6.94 7.42 5.02
CA PRO A 133 -7.31 7.08 3.67
C PRO A 133 -6.19 7.35 2.67
N PRO A 134 -6.27 6.80 1.43
CA PRO A 134 -5.38 7.18 0.36
C PRO A 134 -5.43 8.69 0.08
N GLU A 135 -4.24 9.28 -0.10
CA GLU A 135 -4.04 10.73 -0.32
C GLU A 135 -3.71 11.04 -1.79
N PHE A 136 -3.18 10.08 -2.53
CA PHE A 136 -2.76 10.23 -3.92
C PHE A 136 -2.77 8.88 -4.64
N ALA A 137 -2.50 8.90 -5.95
CA ALA A 137 -2.22 7.69 -6.73
C ALA A 137 -0.79 7.72 -7.27
N ALA A 138 -0.07 6.60 -7.13
CA ALA A 138 1.31 6.44 -7.54
C ALA A 138 1.46 5.39 -8.64
N PHE A 139 2.50 5.53 -9.48
CA PHE A 139 2.82 4.58 -10.56
C PHE A 139 1.63 4.34 -11.49
N VAL A 140 0.92 5.41 -11.84
CA VAL A 140 -0.37 5.33 -12.55
C VAL A 140 -0.20 4.71 -13.94
N SER A 141 0.87 5.05 -14.68
CA SER A 141 1.14 4.45 -15.99
C SER A 141 1.45 2.95 -15.92
N SER A 142 1.93 2.44 -14.78
CA SER A 142 2.31 1.02 -14.65
C SER A 142 1.12 0.05 -14.73
N VAL A 143 -0.12 0.54 -14.62
CA VAL A 143 -1.31 -0.31 -14.84
C VAL A 143 -1.40 -0.84 -16.28
N ILE A 144 -0.74 -0.17 -17.24
CA ILE A 144 -0.62 -0.64 -18.63
C ILE A 144 0.16 -1.96 -18.68
N GLU A 145 1.22 -2.10 -17.85
CA GLU A 145 2.00 -3.33 -17.72
C GLU A 145 1.15 -4.49 -17.16
N SER A 146 0.04 -4.18 -16.49
CA SER A 146 -0.94 -5.16 -16.00
C SER A 146 -2.07 -5.44 -17.01
N GLY A 147 -1.97 -4.92 -18.24
CA GLY A 147 -2.93 -5.19 -19.32
C GLY A 147 -4.04 -4.14 -19.50
N VAL A 148 -3.96 -2.99 -18.82
CA VAL A 148 -4.89 -1.90 -19.07
C VAL A 148 -4.52 -1.23 -20.40
N ALA A 149 -5.51 -1.09 -21.31
CA ALA A 149 -5.28 -0.48 -22.61
C ALA A 149 -4.89 1.00 -22.47
N PRO A 150 -3.87 1.49 -23.22
CA PRO A 150 -3.38 2.88 -23.11
C PRO A 150 -4.43 3.96 -23.37
N ASP A 151 -5.41 3.70 -24.21
CA ASP A 151 -6.52 4.62 -24.51
C ASP A 151 -7.47 4.83 -23.32
N ARG A 152 -7.48 3.93 -22.33
CA ARG A 152 -8.24 4.06 -21.07
C ARG A 152 -7.57 4.99 -20.05
N MET A 153 -6.30 5.33 -20.22
CA MET A 153 -5.52 6.05 -19.21
C MET A 153 -6.06 7.45 -18.90
N ALA A 154 -6.58 8.16 -19.89
CA ALA A 154 -7.22 9.46 -19.66
C ALA A 154 -8.43 9.34 -18.72
N GLY A 155 -9.26 8.32 -18.91
CA GLY A 155 -10.42 8.03 -18.05
C GLY A 155 -10.00 7.62 -16.63
N ILE A 156 -8.96 6.81 -16.49
CA ILE A 156 -8.39 6.40 -15.20
C ILE A 156 -7.89 7.62 -14.42
N ARG A 157 -7.07 8.47 -15.02
CA ARG A 157 -6.57 9.69 -14.37
C ARG A 157 -7.70 10.63 -13.97
N SER A 158 -8.70 10.80 -14.84
CA SER A 158 -9.90 11.58 -14.53
C SER A 158 -10.65 11.00 -13.35
N ARG A 159 -10.82 9.67 -13.29
CA ARG A 159 -11.49 9.00 -12.16
C ARG A 159 -10.73 9.15 -10.86
N LEU A 160 -9.42 8.99 -10.87
CA LEU A 160 -8.56 9.21 -9.69
C LEU A 160 -8.74 10.63 -9.14
N LYS A 161 -8.69 11.65 -10.01
CA LYS A 161 -8.93 13.06 -9.61
C LYS A 161 -10.33 13.28 -9.01
N GLN A 162 -11.36 12.66 -9.58
CA GLN A 162 -12.74 12.72 -9.02
C GLN A 162 -12.82 12.11 -7.62
N LEU A 163 -11.97 11.12 -7.31
CA LEU A 163 -11.85 10.51 -5.99
C LEU A 163 -10.96 11.33 -5.03
N GLY A 164 -10.42 12.47 -5.47
CA GLY A 164 -9.48 13.29 -4.70
C GLY A 164 -8.05 12.74 -4.67
N LEU A 165 -7.74 11.76 -5.54
CA LEU A 165 -6.42 11.12 -5.62
C LEU A 165 -5.64 11.71 -6.80
N GLU A 166 -4.72 12.65 -6.54
CA GLU A 166 -3.89 13.20 -7.61
C GLU A 166 -2.98 12.10 -8.20
N PRO A 167 -3.02 11.89 -9.53
CA PRO A 167 -2.27 10.81 -10.18
C PRO A 167 -0.83 11.21 -10.50
N TYR A 168 0.13 10.44 -9.98
CA TYR A 168 1.56 10.55 -10.27
C TYR A 168 2.08 9.29 -10.95
N ASP A 169 3.05 9.45 -11.85
CA ASP A 169 3.80 8.33 -12.44
C ASP A 169 5.06 7.96 -11.60
N CYS A 170 5.22 8.60 -10.44
CA CYS A 170 6.14 8.29 -9.35
C CYS A 170 5.40 8.41 -8.01
N LEU A 171 6.12 8.77 -6.95
CA LEU A 171 5.53 9.10 -5.64
C LEU A 171 5.12 10.58 -5.58
N SER A 172 4.26 10.95 -4.62
CA SER A 172 3.87 12.34 -4.43
C SER A 172 5.06 13.21 -4.00
N PRO A 173 5.08 14.53 -4.36
CA PRO A 173 6.17 15.41 -3.95
C PRO A 173 6.47 15.40 -2.44
N PRO A 174 5.50 15.47 -1.51
CA PRO A 174 5.78 15.40 -0.09
C PRO A 174 6.45 14.08 0.34
N LEU A 175 6.09 12.96 -0.26
CA LEU A 175 6.72 11.68 0.02
C LEU A 175 8.14 11.62 -0.57
N MET A 176 8.37 12.18 -1.75
CA MET A 176 9.71 12.31 -2.32
C MET A 176 10.62 13.19 -1.44
N ASP A 177 10.11 14.30 -0.90
CA ASP A 177 10.84 15.16 0.03
C ASP A 177 11.17 14.45 1.34
N ALA A 178 10.24 13.67 1.89
CA ALA A 178 10.48 12.86 3.09
C ALA A 178 11.59 11.82 2.87
N ILE A 179 11.60 11.14 1.73
CA ILE A 179 12.64 10.18 1.35
C ILE A 179 13.98 10.86 1.19
N ALA A 180 14.04 11.98 0.47
CA ALA A 180 15.27 12.75 0.27
C ALA A 180 15.83 13.28 1.60
N THR A 181 14.96 13.74 2.50
CA THR A 181 15.33 14.17 3.84
C THR A 181 15.93 13.02 4.66
N HIS A 182 15.31 11.85 4.63
CA HIS A 182 15.84 10.66 5.31
C HIS A 182 17.23 10.27 4.80
N LEU A 183 17.42 10.26 3.48
CA LEU A 183 18.72 9.99 2.87
C LEU A 183 19.78 11.04 3.24
N ALA A 184 19.41 12.30 3.22
CA ALA A 184 20.31 13.40 3.57
C ALA A 184 20.77 13.32 5.04
N LYS A 185 19.87 12.95 5.96
CA LYS A 185 20.22 12.67 7.36
C LYS A 185 21.14 11.46 7.49
N ALA A 186 20.81 10.35 6.81
CA ALA A 186 21.62 9.13 6.83
C ALA A 186 23.04 9.33 6.28
N SER A 187 23.22 10.24 5.31
CA SER A 187 24.52 10.59 4.73
C SER A 187 25.27 11.70 5.48
N GLY A 188 24.65 12.34 6.48
CA GLY A 188 25.22 13.47 7.21
C GLY A 188 25.14 14.82 6.46
N ALA A 189 24.42 14.90 5.34
CA ALA A 189 24.17 16.15 4.62
C ALA A 189 23.20 17.08 5.36
N LEU A 190 22.33 16.52 6.20
CA LEU A 190 21.47 17.25 7.13
C LEU A 190 21.69 16.76 8.57
N PRO A 191 21.43 17.61 9.57
CA PRO A 191 21.42 17.19 10.97
C PRO A 191 20.43 16.03 11.21
N ALA A 192 20.77 15.17 12.15
CA ALA A 192 19.93 14.00 12.50
C ALA A 192 18.55 14.41 13.07
#